data_68aa9603a12b58651c588cb406ece1a5
#
_entry.id   68aa9603a12b58651c588cb406ece1a5
#
_cell.length_a   1.000
_cell.length_b   1.000
_cell.length_c   1.000
_cell.angle_alpha   90.00
_cell.angle_beta   90.00
_cell.angle_gamma   90.00
#
_symmetry.space_group_name_H-M   'P 1'
#
loop_
_entity.id
_entity.type
_entity.pdbx_description
1 polymer ?
#
loop_
_entity_poly.entity_id
_entity_poly.type
_entity_poly.pdbx_seq_one_letter_code
_entity_poly.pdbx_strand_id
1 'polypeptide(L)'
;MGSENRSGKVPLISKIAYGFGDVGCNFSWMFVSNFLMIFYTDVFGISMAAVSALMLFSRFWDAINDPIVGGLTDKTKTRWGRYRPWLLVAAPITAVLLVMTFWARPDWNQTAKIVYMVITYCLLVLGYTCVNIPYGTLCGAMTQDIDERAKINTSRSVAAMIAIGVLNIITVPLINKFGSSSAKTGYLTVAVIYGCIFAACHFFCFAKTKE
;
A
#
# COMPACT_ATOMS: atom_id res chain seq x y z
N MET A 1 28.79 25.00 -7.75
CA MET A 1 28.86 25.61 -6.43
C MET A 1 27.98 24.80 -5.48
N GLY A 2 28.59 24.34 -4.40
CA GLY A 2 27.88 23.70 -3.26
C GLY A 2 27.67 22.20 -3.37
N SER A 3 28.74 21.38 -3.41
CA SER A 3 28.72 20.02 -2.95
C SER A 3 28.66 20.05 -1.41
N GLU A 4 27.49 20.34 -0.84
CA GLU A 4 27.29 20.12 0.58
C GLU A 4 27.39 18.63 0.87
N ASN A 5 28.39 18.35 1.67
CA ASN A 5 28.81 17.08 2.22
C ASN A 5 27.60 16.28 2.75
N ARG A 6 26.99 15.40 1.93
CA ARG A 6 25.87 14.51 2.30
C ARG A 6 26.33 13.31 3.12
N SER A 7 27.45 13.42 3.84
CA SER A 7 27.94 12.45 4.82
C SER A 7 27.32 12.65 6.21
N GLY A 8 26.20 13.36 6.32
CA GLY A 8 25.50 13.56 7.58
C GLY A 8 24.65 12.33 7.95
N LYS A 9 24.76 11.91 9.21
CA LYS A 9 23.90 10.87 9.81
C LYS A 9 22.43 11.24 9.63
N VAL A 10 21.62 10.35 9.07
CA VAL A 10 20.16 10.54 8.95
C VAL A 10 19.55 10.57 10.34
N PRO A 11 18.70 11.58 10.69
CA PRO A 11 18.06 11.67 11.99
C PRO A 11 17.26 10.40 12.31
N LEU A 12 17.30 9.96 13.58
CA LEU A 12 16.56 8.76 14.02
C LEU A 12 15.06 8.83 13.70
N ILE A 13 14.46 10.02 13.85
CA ILE A 13 13.05 10.23 13.54
C ILE A 13 12.74 9.97 12.04
N SER A 14 13.66 10.28 11.13
CA SER A 14 13.49 10.01 9.71
C SER A 14 13.60 8.52 9.39
N LYS A 15 14.47 7.77 10.10
CA LYS A 15 14.58 6.31 9.99
C LYS A 15 13.31 5.62 10.48
N ILE A 16 12.79 6.06 11.62
CA ILE A 16 11.53 5.56 12.18
C ILE A 16 10.37 5.88 11.24
N ALA A 17 10.26 7.12 10.77
CA ALA A 17 9.19 7.53 9.86
C ALA A 17 9.23 6.76 8.53
N TYR A 18 10.43 6.46 8.02
CA TYR A 18 10.58 5.59 6.86
C TYR A 18 10.10 4.17 7.17
N GLY A 19 10.43 3.60 8.33
CA GLY A 19 9.91 2.31 8.77
C GLY A 19 8.37 2.28 8.85
N PHE A 20 7.74 3.36 9.31
CA PHE A 20 6.28 3.48 9.35
C PHE A 20 5.64 3.46 7.95
N GLY A 21 6.32 3.95 6.92
CA GLY A 21 5.85 3.79 5.54
C GLY A 21 5.64 2.32 5.17
N ASP A 22 6.55 1.44 5.59
CA ASP A 22 6.44 -0.01 5.34
C ASP A 22 5.35 -0.67 6.20
N VAL A 23 5.08 -0.17 7.41
CA VAL A 23 3.91 -0.57 8.21
C VAL A 23 2.64 -0.34 7.40
N GLY A 24 2.47 0.87 6.84
CA GLY A 24 1.31 1.19 5.99
C GLY A 24 1.20 0.25 4.80
N CYS A 25 2.29 0.04 4.05
CA CYS A 25 2.34 -0.88 2.91
C CYS A 25 1.88 -2.29 3.31
N ASN A 26 2.39 -2.82 4.43
CA ASN A 26 2.04 -4.17 4.87
C ASN A 26 0.60 -4.28 5.34
N PHE A 27 0.06 -3.30 6.08
CA PHE A 27 -1.36 -3.33 6.48
C PHE A 27 -2.31 -3.34 5.28
N SER A 28 -2.01 -2.60 4.22
CA SER A 28 -2.80 -2.61 3.00
C SER A 28 -2.61 -3.92 2.21
N TRP A 29 -1.37 -4.23 1.84
CA TRP A 29 -1.08 -5.30 0.89
C TRP A 29 -1.30 -6.70 1.45
N MET A 30 -0.92 -6.96 2.72
CA MET A 30 -1.16 -8.26 3.36
C MET A 30 -2.65 -8.50 3.60
N PHE A 31 -3.43 -7.45 3.89
CA PHE A 31 -4.87 -7.58 3.98
C PHE A 31 -5.48 -7.99 2.64
N VAL A 32 -5.07 -7.35 1.55
CA VAL A 32 -5.49 -7.74 0.19
C VAL A 32 -5.04 -9.17 -0.12
N SER A 33 -3.77 -9.50 0.09
CA SER A 33 -3.21 -10.81 -0.26
C SER A 33 -3.87 -11.97 0.48
N ASN A 34 -4.20 -11.79 1.77
CA ASN A 34 -4.73 -12.87 2.60
C ASN A 34 -6.25 -12.99 2.54
N PHE A 35 -6.96 -11.87 2.33
CA PHE A 35 -8.41 -11.84 2.53
C PHE A 35 -9.23 -11.53 1.28
N LEU A 36 -8.61 -11.02 0.21
CA LEU A 36 -9.35 -10.60 -0.98
C LEU A 36 -10.04 -11.78 -1.69
N MET A 37 -9.35 -12.91 -1.81
CA MET A 37 -9.92 -14.10 -2.44
C MET A 37 -11.16 -14.58 -1.68
N ILE A 38 -11.05 -14.70 -0.35
CA ILE A 38 -12.15 -15.11 0.53
C ILE A 38 -13.31 -14.11 0.41
N PHE A 39 -13.01 -12.81 0.42
CA PHE A 39 -14.03 -11.78 0.28
C PHE A 39 -14.78 -11.88 -1.06
N TYR A 40 -14.06 -12.06 -2.16
CA TYR A 40 -14.70 -12.14 -3.48
C TYR A 40 -15.50 -13.41 -3.67
N THR A 41 -15.07 -14.55 -3.12
CA THR A 41 -15.80 -15.83 -3.25
C THR A 41 -16.97 -15.91 -2.27
N ASP A 42 -16.72 -15.67 -1.00
CA ASP A 42 -17.68 -16.00 0.06
C ASP A 42 -18.66 -14.86 0.37
N VAL A 43 -18.22 -13.60 0.17
CA VAL A 43 -19.03 -12.42 0.52
C VAL A 43 -19.61 -11.76 -0.74
N PHE A 44 -18.82 -11.61 -1.81
CA PHE A 44 -19.28 -10.98 -3.03
C PHE A 44 -19.94 -11.98 -4.00
N GLY A 45 -19.65 -13.27 -3.83
CA GLY A 45 -20.28 -14.38 -4.58
C GLY A 45 -19.79 -14.46 -6.04
N ILE A 46 -18.49 -14.24 -6.26
CA ILE A 46 -17.83 -14.41 -7.55
C ILE A 46 -17.17 -15.80 -7.59
N SER A 47 -17.21 -16.47 -8.75
CA SER A 47 -16.57 -17.78 -8.89
C SER A 47 -15.07 -17.73 -8.63
N MET A 48 -14.53 -18.74 -7.95
CA MET A 48 -13.09 -18.86 -7.67
C MET A 48 -12.24 -18.81 -8.97
N ALA A 49 -12.75 -19.39 -10.07
CA ALA A 49 -12.10 -19.36 -11.36
C ALA A 49 -11.90 -17.93 -11.89
N ALA A 50 -12.91 -17.05 -11.76
CA ALA A 50 -12.82 -15.66 -12.16
C ALA A 50 -11.85 -14.88 -11.30
N VAL A 51 -11.84 -15.11 -9.97
CA VAL A 51 -10.91 -14.46 -9.05
C VAL A 51 -9.47 -14.91 -9.33
N SER A 52 -9.24 -16.20 -9.55
CA SER A 52 -7.91 -16.72 -9.89
C SER A 52 -7.40 -16.17 -11.24
N ALA A 53 -8.28 -16.06 -12.24
CA ALA A 53 -7.94 -15.45 -13.53
C ALA A 53 -7.54 -13.97 -13.35
N LEU A 54 -8.26 -13.21 -12.51
CA LEU A 54 -7.89 -11.83 -12.20
C LEU A 54 -6.51 -11.76 -11.53
N MET A 55 -6.24 -12.62 -10.54
CA MET A 55 -4.96 -12.64 -9.86
C MET A 55 -3.79 -12.98 -10.78
N LEU A 56 -4.02 -13.87 -11.76
CA LEU A 56 -3.03 -14.15 -12.80
C LEU A 56 -2.83 -12.95 -13.73
N PHE A 57 -3.94 -12.34 -14.18
CA PHE A 57 -3.90 -11.15 -15.05
C PHE A 57 -3.18 -9.99 -14.36
N SER A 58 -3.36 -9.82 -13.05
CA SER A 58 -2.72 -8.73 -12.31
C SER A 58 -1.18 -8.79 -12.34
N ARG A 59 -0.59 -9.98 -12.48
CA ARG A 59 0.87 -10.11 -12.64
C ARG A 59 1.38 -9.47 -13.93
N PHE A 60 0.64 -9.62 -15.01
CA PHE A 60 0.95 -8.93 -16.26
C PHE A 60 0.71 -7.42 -16.15
N TRP A 61 -0.35 -7.03 -15.41
CA TRP A 61 -0.65 -5.63 -15.15
C TRP A 61 0.47 -4.96 -14.35
N ASP A 62 1.00 -5.61 -13.30
CA ASP A 62 2.16 -5.15 -12.53
C ASP A 62 3.40 -4.97 -13.42
N ALA A 63 3.72 -5.96 -14.25
CA ALA A 63 4.87 -5.93 -15.14
C ALA A 63 4.86 -4.74 -16.12
N ILE A 64 3.67 -4.23 -16.47
CA ILE A 64 3.49 -3.05 -17.33
C ILE A 64 3.55 -1.77 -16.50
N ASN A 65 2.89 -1.74 -15.34
CA ASN A 65 2.76 -0.54 -14.51
C ASN A 65 4.08 -0.13 -13.85
N ASP A 66 4.85 -1.09 -13.35
CA ASP A 66 6.05 -0.80 -12.58
C ASP A 66 7.08 0.03 -13.38
N PRO A 67 7.45 -0.31 -14.63
CA PRO A 67 8.33 0.52 -15.43
C PRO A 67 7.76 1.90 -15.76
N ILE A 68 6.44 1.99 -16.00
CA ILE A 68 5.77 3.25 -16.33
C ILE A 68 5.82 4.18 -15.11
N VAL A 69 5.39 3.69 -13.95
CA VAL A 69 5.38 4.48 -12.71
C VAL A 69 6.81 4.85 -12.29
N GLY A 70 7.77 3.92 -12.40
CA GLY A 70 9.18 4.20 -12.16
C GLY A 70 9.70 5.34 -13.03
N GLY A 71 9.45 5.29 -14.34
CA GLY A 71 9.85 6.32 -15.28
C GLY A 71 9.16 7.68 -15.03
N LEU A 72 7.89 7.68 -14.63
CA LEU A 72 7.17 8.91 -14.25
C LEU A 72 7.74 9.52 -12.95
N THR A 73 8.02 8.66 -11.97
CA THR A 73 8.60 9.07 -10.70
C THR A 73 9.96 9.70 -10.88
N ASP A 74 10.81 9.12 -11.73
CA ASP A 74 12.16 9.66 -12.01
C ASP A 74 12.13 11.01 -12.75
N LYS A 75 11.13 11.25 -13.58
CA LYS A 75 10.91 12.53 -14.27
C LYS A 75 10.28 13.61 -13.39
N THR A 76 9.74 13.25 -12.26
CA THR A 76 9.07 14.19 -11.34
C THR A 76 10.08 15.16 -10.74
N LYS A 77 9.80 16.47 -10.83
CA LYS A 77 10.60 17.54 -10.23
C LYS A 77 9.68 18.49 -9.50
N THR A 78 9.73 18.46 -8.18
CA THR A 78 8.92 19.36 -7.35
C THR A 78 9.75 20.02 -6.26
N ARG A 79 9.20 21.07 -5.62
CA ARG A 79 9.81 21.74 -4.47
C ARG A 79 9.99 20.81 -3.24
N TRP A 80 9.29 19.69 -3.19
CA TRP A 80 9.35 18.71 -2.08
C TRP A 80 10.26 17.52 -2.38
N GLY A 81 10.92 17.52 -3.55
CA GLY A 81 11.75 16.43 -4.04
C GLY A 81 11.08 15.68 -5.18
N ARG A 82 11.63 14.51 -5.48
CA ARG A 82 11.22 13.65 -6.60
C ARG A 82 10.20 12.58 -6.18
N TYR A 83 10.43 11.95 -5.03
CA TYR A 83 9.68 10.77 -4.57
C TYR A 83 8.60 11.11 -3.53
N ARG A 84 8.87 12.07 -2.64
CA ARG A 84 7.95 12.46 -1.56
C ARG A 84 6.56 12.94 -2.01
N PRO A 85 6.39 13.70 -3.10
CA PRO A 85 5.06 14.12 -3.56
C PRO A 85 4.13 12.95 -3.88
N TRP A 86 4.68 11.83 -4.37
CA TRP A 86 3.92 10.64 -4.67
C TRP A 86 3.31 10.02 -3.42
N LEU A 87 4.05 9.97 -2.30
CA LEU A 87 3.52 9.50 -1.02
C LEU A 87 2.35 10.37 -0.52
N LEU A 88 2.43 11.68 -0.75
CA LEU A 88 1.38 12.60 -0.32
C LEU A 88 0.09 12.45 -1.13
N VAL A 89 0.20 12.31 -2.46
CA VAL A 89 -0.95 12.31 -3.38
C VAL A 89 -1.50 10.91 -3.58
N ALA A 90 -0.63 9.92 -3.83
CA ALA A 90 -1.08 8.58 -4.15
C ALA A 90 -1.58 7.79 -2.92
N ALA A 91 -1.07 8.06 -1.70
CA ALA A 91 -1.49 7.30 -0.53
C ALA A 91 -2.99 7.46 -0.19
N PRO A 92 -3.60 8.65 -0.14
CA PRO A 92 -5.03 8.77 0.11
C PRO A 92 -5.87 8.18 -1.02
N ILE A 93 -5.41 8.28 -2.27
CA ILE A 93 -6.10 7.66 -3.41
C ILE A 93 -6.10 6.14 -3.27
N THR A 94 -4.96 5.54 -2.95
CA THR A 94 -4.82 4.10 -2.71
C THR A 94 -5.68 3.64 -1.52
N ALA A 95 -5.76 4.43 -0.45
CA ALA A 95 -6.63 4.13 0.68
C ALA A 95 -8.10 4.06 0.28
N VAL A 96 -8.57 5.00 -0.55
CA VAL A 96 -9.94 4.98 -1.09
C VAL A 96 -10.16 3.77 -2.00
N LEU A 97 -9.19 3.45 -2.87
CA LEU A 97 -9.27 2.28 -3.75
C LEU A 97 -9.29 0.97 -2.96
N LEU A 98 -8.55 0.88 -1.84
CA LEU A 98 -8.61 -0.26 -0.93
C LEU A 98 -10.03 -0.44 -0.38
N VAL A 99 -10.66 0.62 0.08
CA VAL A 99 -12.05 0.59 0.58
C VAL A 99 -13.02 0.17 -0.53
N MET A 100 -12.88 0.72 -1.72
CA MET A 100 -13.72 0.37 -2.88
C MET A 100 -13.58 -1.11 -3.26
N THR A 101 -12.38 -1.67 -3.16
CA THR A 101 -12.11 -3.08 -3.48
C THR A 101 -12.86 -4.04 -2.53
N PHE A 102 -13.07 -3.64 -1.28
CA PHE A 102 -13.83 -4.41 -0.28
C PHE A 102 -15.30 -3.96 -0.13
N TRP A 103 -15.82 -3.19 -1.08
CA TRP A 103 -17.20 -2.73 -1.06
C TRP A 103 -18.10 -3.68 -1.87
N ALA A 104 -18.75 -4.63 -1.20
CA ALA A 104 -19.62 -5.61 -1.85
C ALA A 104 -21.03 -5.08 -2.12
N ARG A 105 -21.51 -5.31 -3.33
CA ARG A 105 -22.89 -5.11 -3.77
C ARG A 105 -23.47 -6.46 -4.26
N PRO A 106 -23.96 -7.31 -3.32
CA PRO A 106 -24.44 -8.66 -3.69
C PRO A 106 -25.62 -8.63 -4.65
N ASP A 107 -26.40 -7.55 -4.67
CA ASP A 107 -27.59 -7.38 -5.51
C ASP A 107 -27.28 -7.23 -7.02
N TRP A 108 -26.01 -7.02 -7.37
CA TRP A 108 -25.61 -6.87 -8.77
C TRP A 108 -25.58 -8.22 -9.49
N ASN A 109 -25.78 -8.17 -10.81
CA ASN A 109 -25.60 -9.34 -11.66
C ASN A 109 -24.12 -9.76 -11.74
N GLN A 110 -23.85 -11.03 -12.08
CA GLN A 110 -22.49 -11.58 -12.09
C GLN A 110 -21.53 -10.82 -12.99
N THR A 111 -21.99 -10.37 -14.15
CA THR A 111 -21.14 -9.59 -15.06
C THR A 111 -20.71 -8.26 -14.45
N ALA A 112 -21.65 -7.53 -13.82
CA ALA A 112 -21.33 -6.27 -13.15
C ALA A 112 -20.36 -6.47 -11.98
N LYS A 113 -20.50 -7.54 -11.19
CA LYS A 113 -19.57 -7.90 -10.12
C LYS A 113 -18.15 -8.14 -10.65
N ILE A 114 -18.02 -8.91 -11.73
CA ILE A 114 -16.71 -9.22 -12.34
C ILE A 114 -16.07 -7.94 -12.88
N VAL A 115 -16.81 -7.12 -13.60
CA VAL A 115 -16.29 -5.84 -14.15
C VAL A 115 -15.85 -4.92 -13.02
N TYR A 116 -16.66 -4.79 -11.96
CA TYR A 116 -16.30 -3.98 -10.79
C TYR A 116 -15.04 -4.50 -10.08
N MET A 117 -14.93 -5.81 -9.88
CA MET A 117 -13.77 -6.48 -9.31
C MET A 117 -12.50 -6.18 -10.11
N VAL A 118 -12.56 -6.34 -11.44
CA VAL A 118 -11.41 -6.08 -12.32
C VAL A 118 -10.97 -4.63 -12.24
N ILE A 119 -11.91 -3.69 -12.37
CA ILE A 119 -11.61 -2.25 -12.37
C ILE A 119 -11.02 -1.83 -11.02
N THR A 120 -11.69 -2.15 -9.91
CA THR A 120 -11.24 -1.72 -8.57
C THR A 120 -9.90 -2.33 -8.20
N TYR A 121 -9.68 -3.60 -8.53
CA TYR A 121 -8.41 -4.26 -8.24
C TYR A 121 -7.26 -3.74 -9.09
N CYS A 122 -7.45 -3.55 -10.40
CA CYS A 122 -6.42 -2.97 -11.27
C CYS A 122 -6.05 -1.54 -10.85
N LEU A 123 -7.04 -0.73 -10.45
CA LEU A 123 -6.79 0.61 -9.93
C LEU A 123 -6.08 0.58 -8.57
N LEU A 124 -6.45 -0.35 -7.68
CA LEU A 124 -5.77 -0.53 -6.40
C LEU A 124 -4.29 -0.89 -6.59
N VAL A 125 -4.01 -1.84 -7.47
CA VAL A 125 -2.64 -2.25 -7.82
C VAL A 125 -1.85 -1.07 -8.36
N LEU A 126 -2.41 -0.32 -9.31
CA LEU A 126 -1.77 0.89 -9.85
C LEU A 126 -1.51 1.95 -8.76
N GLY A 127 -2.51 2.22 -7.92
CA GLY A 127 -2.37 3.16 -6.80
C GLY A 127 -1.28 2.72 -5.82
N TYR A 128 -1.25 1.42 -5.49
CA TYR A 128 -0.22 0.85 -4.63
C TYR A 128 1.19 0.99 -5.24
N THR A 129 1.34 0.69 -6.52
CA THR A 129 2.61 0.86 -7.27
C THR A 129 3.07 2.33 -7.23
N CYS A 130 2.14 3.30 -7.40
CA CYS A 130 2.43 4.74 -7.31
C CYS A 130 2.91 5.20 -5.93
N VAL A 131 2.67 4.43 -4.88
CA VAL A 131 3.22 4.68 -3.53
C VAL A 131 4.49 3.87 -3.30
N ASN A 132 4.47 2.58 -3.63
CA ASN A 132 5.51 1.62 -3.24
C ASN A 132 6.84 1.86 -3.98
N ILE A 133 6.82 2.19 -5.28
CA ILE A 133 8.04 2.46 -6.06
C ILE A 133 8.75 3.72 -5.56
N PRO A 134 8.08 4.90 -5.46
CA PRO A 134 8.72 6.10 -4.90
C PRO A 134 9.19 5.89 -3.46
N TYR A 135 8.42 5.18 -2.64
CA TYR A 135 8.80 4.85 -1.28
C TYR A 135 10.07 4.00 -1.23
N GLY A 136 10.16 2.96 -2.06
CA GLY A 136 11.34 2.09 -2.11
C GLY A 136 12.61 2.82 -2.54
N THR A 137 12.50 3.76 -3.49
CA THR A 137 13.63 4.55 -4.01
C THR A 137 14.04 5.71 -3.09
N LEU A 138 13.14 6.18 -2.22
CA LEU A 138 13.37 7.30 -1.30
C LEU A 138 14.58 7.08 -0.38
N CYS A 139 14.84 5.85 0.08
CA CYS A 139 16.02 5.53 0.90
C CYS A 139 17.33 5.95 0.21
N GLY A 140 17.43 5.68 -1.08
CA GLY A 140 18.59 6.08 -1.88
C GLY A 140 18.73 7.59 -2.08
N ALA A 141 17.62 8.34 -2.04
CA ALA A 141 17.62 9.79 -2.12
C ALA A 141 17.95 10.47 -0.77
N MET A 142 17.61 9.81 0.35
CA MET A 142 17.86 10.34 1.70
C MET A 142 19.34 10.34 2.08
N THR A 143 20.13 9.35 1.64
CA THR A 143 21.57 9.27 1.94
C THR A 143 22.32 8.46 0.90
N GLN A 144 23.60 8.81 0.69
CA GLN A 144 24.54 8.06 -0.14
C GLN A 144 25.45 7.14 0.70
N ASP A 145 25.42 7.27 2.03
CA ASP A 145 26.20 6.47 2.95
C ASP A 145 25.61 5.05 3.06
N ILE A 146 26.43 4.02 2.83
CA ILE A 146 26.03 2.61 2.82
C ILE A 146 25.56 2.17 4.19
N ASP A 147 26.25 2.58 5.28
CA ASP A 147 25.93 2.20 6.65
C ASP A 147 24.59 2.82 7.09
N GLU A 148 24.35 4.07 6.71
CA GLU A 148 23.08 4.75 6.99
C GLU A 148 21.91 4.13 6.21
N ARG A 149 22.12 3.74 4.94
CA ARG A 149 21.15 2.96 4.16
C ARG A 149 20.83 1.62 4.82
N ALA A 150 21.84 0.91 5.31
CA ALA A 150 21.65 -0.35 6.02
C ALA A 150 20.78 -0.16 7.27
N LYS A 151 21.03 0.89 8.07
CA LYS A 151 20.23 1.22 9.25
C LYS A 151 18.79 1.59 8.91
N ILE A 152 18.56 2.35 7.83
CA ILE A 152 17.21 2.70 7.35
C ILE A 152 16.47 1.43 6.92
N ASN A 153 17.10 0.55 6.14
CA ASN A 153 16.50 -0.71 5.69
C ASN A 153 16.25 -1.68 6.86
N THR A 154 17.12 -1.73 7.86
CA THR A 154 16.89 -2.52 9.07
C THR A 154 15.67 -2.02 9.83
N SER A 155 15.52 -0.69 10.02
CA SER A 155 14.34 -0.09 10.65
C SER A 155 13.06 -0.43 9.88
N ARG A 156 13.11 -0.37 8.55
CA ARG A 156 12.03 -0.79 7.66
C ARG A 156 11.66 -2.26 7.87
N SER A 157 12.65 -3.18 7.83
CA SER A 157 12.39 -4.62 7.97
C SER A 157 11.80 -4.98 9.33
N VAL A 158 12.31 -4.38 10.42
CA VAL A 158 11.77 -4.60 11.76
C VAL A 158 10.31 -4.11 11.85
N ALA A 159 10.04 -2.91 11.32
CA ALA A 159 8.69 -2.35 11.30
C ALA A 159 7.72 -3.23 10.48
N ALA A 160 8.15 -3.76 9.32
CA ALA A 160 7.39 -4.69 8.50
C ALA A 160 7.06 -5.99 9.25
N MET A 161 8.03 -6.61 9.91
CA MET A 161 7.83 -7.85 10.67
C MET A 161 6.80 -7.66 11.78
N ILE A 162 6.89 -6.56 12.52
CA ILE A 162 5.92 -6.21 13.57
C ILE A 162 4.53 -6.01 12.95
N ALA A 163 4.43 -5.25 11.87
CA ALA A 163 3.17 -4.97 11.19
C ALA A 163 2.48 -6.25 10.70
N ILE A 164 3.23 -7.17 10.07
CA ILE A 164 2.72 -8.46 9.58
C ILE A 164 2.23 -9.32 10.75
N GLY A 165 3.00 -9.40 11.84
CA GLY A 165 2.62 -10.14 13.03
C GLY A 165 1.33 -9.62 13.66
N VAL A 166 1.25 -8.31 13.86
CA VAL A 166 0.05 -7.64 14.39
C VAL A 166 -1.15 -7.86 13.49
N LEU A 167 -1.00 -7.65 12.17
CA LEU A 167 -2.08 -7.83 11.20
C LEU A 167 -2.66 -9.25 11.25
N ASN A 168 -1.82 -10.27 11.24
CA ASN A 168 -2.28 -11.66 11.25
C ASN A 168 -3.06 -12.01 12.53
N ILE A 169 -2.73 -11.40 13.65
CA ILE A 169 -3.42 -11.61 14.92
C ILE A 169 -4.77 -10.87 14.98
N ILE A 170 -4.80 -9.61 14.54
CA ILE A 170 -5.95 -8.73 14.79
C ILE A 170 -7.01 -8.74 13.69
N THR A 171 -6.67 -9.11 12.44
CA THR A 171 -7.58 -8.94 11.30
C THR A 171 -8.84 -9.79 11.43
N VAL A 172 -8.71 -11.08 11.75
CA VAL A 172 -9.88 -11.98 11.89
C VAL A 172 -10.78 -11.56 13.07
N PRO A 173 -10.27 -11.29 14.27
CA PRO A 173 -11.07 -10.72 15.36
C PRO A 173 -11.80 -9.43 14.99
N LEU A 174 -11.15 -8.51 14.24
CA LEU A 174 -11.78 -7.27 13.81
C LEU A 174 -12.90 -7.52 12.79
N ILE A 175 -12.66 -8.38 11.79
CA ILE A 175 -13.69 -8.76 10.82
C ILE A 175 -14.91 -9.35 11.54
N ASN A 176 -14.72 -10.27 12.49
CA ASN A 176 -15.80 -10.90 13.24
C ASN A 176 -16.54 -9.89 14.13
N LYS A 177 -15.83 -9.01 14.82
CA LYS A 177 -16.41 -7.99 15.70
C LYS A 177 -17.30 -7.01 14.93
N PHE A 178 -16.82 -6.49 13.81
CA PHE A 178 -17.58 -5.52 12.99
C PHE A 178 -18.50 -6.20 11.98
N GLY A 179 -18.32 -7.49 11.72
CA GLY A 179 -19.13 -8.31 10.83
C GLY A 179 -20.30 -9.01 11.50
N SER A 180 -20.61 -8.75 12.78
CA SER A 180 -21.68 -9.42 13.53
C SER A 180 -23.05 -9.32 12.85
N SER A 181 -23.34 -8.21 12.16
CA SER A 181 -24.60 -8.03 11.40
C SER A 181 -24.49 -8.49 9.94
N SER A 182 -23.32 -8.46 9.36
CA SER A 182 -23.06 -8.87 7.97
C SER A 182 -21.55 -8.95 7.71
N ALA A 183 -21.10 -10.06 7.15
CA ALA A 183 -19.69 -10.26 6.80
C ALA A 183 -19.13 -9.11 5.91
N LYS A 184 -19.94 -8.62 4.96
CA LYS A 184 -19.55 -7.47 4.11
C LYS A 184 -19.18 -6.22 4.91
N THR A 185 -19.90 -5.94 6.01
CA THR A 185 -19.62 -4.78 6.87
C THR A 185 -18.31 -4.96 7.62
N GLY A 186 -17.99 -6.17 8.08
CA GLY A 186 -16.72 -6.48 8.74
C GLY A 186 -15.52 -6.22 7.84
N TYR A 187 -15.53 -6.76 6.63
CA TYR A 187 -14.44 -6.52 5.66
C TYR A 187 -14.31 -5.05 5.27
N LEU A 188 -15.43 -4.37 5.02
CA LEU A 188 -15.43 -2.96 4.66
C LEU A 188 -14.86 -2.09 5.78
N THR A 189 -15.27 -2.32 7.03
CA THR A 189 -14.78 -1.56 8.19
C THR A 189 -13.28 -1.75 8.39
N VAL A 190 -12.79 -3.00 8.26
CA VAL A 190 -11.34 -3.27 8.35
C VAL A 190 -10.59 -2.63 7.19
N ALA A 191 -11.14 -2.63 5.97
CA ALA A 191 -10.55 -1.92 4.82
C ALA A 191 -10.43 -0.42 5.08
N VAL A 192 -11.44 0.21 5.70
CA VAL A 192 -11.40 1.63 6.10
C VAL A 192 -10.30 1.89 7.13
N ILE A 193 -10.24 1.07 8.19
CA ILE A 193 -9.22 1.20 9.25
C ILE A 193 -7.81 1.09 8.63
N TYR A 194 -7.57 0.05 7.82
CA TYR A 194 -6.25 -0.17 7.23
C TYR A 194 -5.90 0.85 6.15
N GLY A 195 -6.90 1.35 5.42
CA GLY A 195 -6.71 2.48 4.50
C GLY A 195 -6.31 3.77 5.23
N CYS A 196 -6.94 4.06 6.36
CA CYS A 196 -6.55 5.20 7.21
C CYS A 196 -5.13 5.04 7.78
N ILE A 197 -4.76 3.83 8.26
CA ILE A 197 -3.41 3.54 8.72
C ILE A 197 -2.40 3.72 7.57
N PHE A 198 -2.69 3.19 6.39
CA PHE A 198 -1.87 3.35 5.20
C PHE A 198 -1.60 4.83 4.88
N ALA A 199 -2.64 5.64 4.78
CA ALA A 199 -2.51 7.06 4.49
C ALA A 199 -1.75 7.81 5.59
N ALA A 200 -2.06 7.57 6.87
CA ALA A 200 -1.41 8.21 8.00
C ALA A 200 0.09 7.89 8.07
N CYS A 201 0.47 6.63 7.86
CA CYS A 201 1.86 6.19 7.85
C CYS A 201 2.66 6.87 6.72
N HIS A 202 2.07 6.99 5.52
CA HIS A 202 2.73 7.65 4.40
C HIS A 202 2.81 9.17 4.58
N PHE A 203 1.80 9.80 5.19
CA PHE A 203 1.89 11.22 5.57
C PHE A 203 2.97 11.47 6.62
N PHE A 204 3.10 10.59 7.60
CA PHE A 204 4.19 10.68 8.59
C PHE A 204 5.56 10.50 7.93
N CYS A 205 5.68 9.53 7.02
CA CYS A 205 6.89 9.33 6.22
C CYS A 205 7.22 10.59 5.42
N PHE A 206 6.24 11.14 4.67
CA PHE A 206 6.40 12.39 3.93
C PHE A 206 6.86 13.55 4.81
N ALA A 207 6.26 13.73 5.99
CA ALA A 207 6.54 14.86 6.87
C ALA A 207 7.94 14.84 7.51
N LYS A 208 8.48 13.65 7.77
CA LYS A 208 9.73 13.47 8.54
C LYS A 208 10.93 13.03 7.71
N THR A 209 10.75 12.66 6.43
CA THR A 209 11.86 12.37 5.51
C THR A 209 12.21 13.60 4.67
N LYS A 210 13.44 13.67 4.17
CA LYS A 210 13.92 14.70 3.23
C LYS A 210 14.77 14.03 2.15
N GLU A 211 14.64 14.49 0.91
CA GLU A 211 15.47 14.11 -0.24
C GLU A 211 16.69 15.00 -0.38
#